data_77fd6e56c2740784de1b115d60521b62
#
_entry.id   77fd6e56c2740784de1b115d60521b62
#
_cell.length_a   1.000
_cell.length_b   1.000
_cell.length_c   1.000
_cell.angle_alpha   90.00
_cell.angle_beta   90.00
_cell.angle_gamma   90.00
#
_symmetry.space_group_name_H-M   'P 1'
#
loop_
_entity.id
_entity.type
_entity.pdbx_description
1 polymer ?
#
loop_
_entity_poly.entity_id
_entity_poly.type
_entity_poly.pdbx_seq_one_letter_code
_entity_poly.pdbx_strand_id
1 'polypeptide(L)'
;RYDALLDIYESGLTVSRLDPLFEGLRDKVAPLIKSVAERGERPDVSWVTENSWEQEGQERLSQRVSESIGFDFDAGRRDASTHPFCGGPNPDDVRWTTRYSEHDPFGSLYGSMHETGHGTYEQGRPRELDFQPAGKANGLGVHESQSRLWENQIGRSLEFCHWSLPLWKEAFPEKMQDIDAEMLWRAVNVVEPSLILSLIHISEPTRRPK
;
A
#
# COMPACT_ATOMS: atom_id res chain seq x y z
N ARG A 1 -30.14 -6.91 7.73
CA ARG A 1 -29.20 -8.00 7.49
C ARG A 1 -27.84 -7.43 7.11
N TYR A 2 -26.77 -8.16 7.43
CA TYR A 2 -25.41 -7.73 7.13
C TYR A 2 -25.14 -7.62 5.62
N ASP A 3 -25.74 -8.50 4.82
CA ASP A 3 -25.69 -8.46 3.36
C ASP A 3 -26.07 -7.08 2.77
N ALA A 4 -27.07 -6.41 3.35
CA ALA A 4 -27.46 -5.07 2.87
C ALA A 4 -26.39 -4.00 3.14
N LEU A 5 -25.52 -4.20 4.14
CA LEU A 5 -24.39 -3.33 4.38
C LEU A 5 -23.23 -3.64 3.43
N LEU A 6 -23.03 -4.91 3.11
CA LEU A 6 -22.02 -5.32 2.13
C LEU A 6 -22.35 -4.80 0.73
N ASP A 7 -23.61 -4.84 0.33
CA ASP A 7 -24.09 -4.40 -0.98
C ASP A 7 -23.84 -2.91 -1.25
N ILE A 8 -23.76 -2.09 -0.21
CA ILE A 8 -23.42 -0.65 -0.33
C ILE A 8 -21.99 -0.46 -0.85
N TYR A 9 -21.08 -1.33 -0.44
CA TYR A 9 -19.64 -1.23 -0.75
C TYR A 9 -19.24 -2.08 -1.95
N GLU A 10 -19.90 -3.21 -2.14
CA GLU A 10 -19.62 -4.14 -3.22
C GLU A 10 -20.94 -4.76 -3.67
N SER A 11 -21.47 -4.28 -4.80
CA SER A 11 -22.79 -4.66 -5.30
C SER A 11 -22.91 -6.17 -5.53
N GLY A 12 -23.96 -6.78 -4.99
CA GLY A 12 -24.24 -8.20 -5.09
C GLY A 12 -23.38 -9.10 -4.16
N LEU A 13 -22.56 -8.51 -3.29
CA LEU A 13 -21.79 -9.28 -2.33
C LEU A 13 -22.67 -9.70 -1.15
N THR A 14 -22.55 -10.97 -0.75
CA THR A 14 -23.28 -11.54 0.37
C THR A 14 -22.35 -12.34 1.29
N VAL A 15 -22.75 -12.51 2.55
CA VAL A 15 -22.01 -13.34 3.51
C VAL A 15 -21.84 -14.77 2.98
N SER A 16 -22.89 -15.34 2.37
CA SER A 16 -22.85 -16.68 1.79
C SER A 16 -21.83 -16.86 0.66
N ARG A 17 -21.42 -15.78 0.00
CA ARG A 17 -20.34 -15.79 -0.99
C ARG A 17 -18.98 -15.58 -0.34
N LEU A 18 -18.91 -14.79 0.74
CA LEU A 18 -17.66 -14.49 1.43
C LEU A 18 -17.15 -15.62 2.32
N ASP A 19 -18.05 -16.28 3.05
CA ASP A 19 -17.67 -17.32 4.03
C ASP A 19 -16.79 -18.40 3.41
N PRO A 20 -17.16 -19.04 2.27
CA PRO A 20 -16.31 -20.05 1.64
C PRO A 20 -14.95 -19.53 1.19
N LEU A 21 -14.88 -18.25 0.77
CA LEU A 21 -13.62 -17.63 0.35
C LEU A 21 -12.69 -17.42 1.56
N PHE A 22 -13.21 -16.91 2.67
CA PHE A 22 -12.43 -16.70 3.88
C PHE A 22 -12.02 -18.01 4.55
N GLU A 23 -12.91 -19.03 4.54
CA GLU A 23 -12.55 -20.37 4.99
C GLU A 23 -11.39 -20.94 4.17
N GLY A 24 -11.50 -20.89 2.85
CA GLY A 24 -10.44 -21.35 1.95
C GLY A 24 -9.12 -20.59 2.10
N LEU A 25 -9.17 -19.29 2.36
CA LEU A 25 -7.98 -18.47 2.67
C LEU A 25 -7.38 -18.89 4.00
N ARG A 26 -8.17 -18.98 5.06
CA ARG A 26 -7.72 -19.39 6.38
C ARG A 26 -7.01 -20.73 6.33
N ASP A 27 -7.61 -21.72 5.66
CA ASP A 27 -7.10 -23.08 5.59
C ASP A 27 -5.76 -23.18 4.84
N LYS A 28 -5.49 -22.25 3.93
CA LYS A 28 -4.22 -22.21 3.19
C LYS A 28 -3.18 -21.29 3.85
N VAL A 29 -3.60 -20.12 4.30
CA VAL A 29 -2.67 -19.07 4.76
C VAL A 29 -2.20 -19.34 6.19
N ALA A 30 -3.06 -19.81 7.09
CA ALA A 30 -2.66 -20.06 8.47
C ALA A 30 -1.54 -21.11 8.61
N PRO A 31 -1.59 -22.26 7.90
CA PRO A 31 -0.47 -23.21 7.91
C PRO A 31 0.80 -22.64 7.29
N LEU A 32 0.68 -21.80 6.25
CA LEU A 32 1.82 -21.15 5.61
C LEU A 32 2.52 -20.19 6.57
N ILE A 33 1.77 -19.33 7.26
CA ILE A 33 2.31 -18.40 8.28
C ILE A 33 3.03 -19.19 9.37
N LYS A 34 2.43 -20.27 9.86
CA LYS A 34 3.05 -21.13 10.85
C LYS A 34 4.37 -21.74 10.35
N SER A 35 4.38 -22.27 9.14
CA SER A 35 5.58 -22.85 8.53
C SER A 35 6.70 -21.82 8.33
N VAL A 36 6.38 -20.59 7.95
CA VAL A 36 7.37 -19.50 7.84
C VAL A 36 7.92 -19.12 9.20
N ALA A 37 7.06 -18.99 10.21
CA ALA A 37 7.48 -18.66 11.58
C ALA A 37 8.39 -19.74 12.21
N GLU A 38 8.12 -21.01 11.92
CA GLU A 38 8.92 -22.14 12.42
C GLU A 38 10.31 -22.24 11.77
N ARG A 39 10.51 -21.71 10.57
CA ARG A 39 11.82 -21.69 9.89
C ARG A 39 12.84 -20.78 10.57
N GLY A 40 12.39 -19.74 11.25
CA GLY A 40 13.19 -18.92 12.15
C GLY A 40 14.28 -18.02 11.51
N GLU A 41 14.50 -18.14 10.20
CA GLU A 41 15.49 -17.31 9.51
C GLU A 41 14.88 -15.93 9.24
N ARG A 42 15.48 -14.91 9.87
CA ARG A 42 15.16 -13.52 9.61
C ARG A 42 16.32 -12.86 8.91
N PRO A 43 16.10 -12.04 7.87
CA PRO A 43 17.17 -11.26 7.27
C PRO A 43 17.69 -10.24 8.28
N ASP A 44 18.95 -9.88 8.13
CA ASP A 44 19.52 -8.74 8.85
C ASP A 44 18.98 -7.45 8.24
N VAL A 45 18.25 -6.70 9.06
CA VAL A 45 17.67 -5.40 8.72
C VAL A 45 18.18 -4.28 9.63
N SER A 46 19.30 -4.50 10.32
CA SER A 46 19.94 -3.52 11.21
C SER A 46 20.20 -2.19 10.49
N TRP A 47 20.62 -2.25 9.23
CA TRP A 47 20.82 -1.08 8.37
C TRP A 47 19.57 -0.22 8.18
N VAL A 48 18.38 -0.77 8.37
CA VAL A 48 17.11 -0.01 8.35
C VAL A 48 16.86 0.62 9.72
N THR A 49 16.94 -0.19 10.79
CA THR A 49 16.48 0.18 12.13
C THR A 49 17.47 1.05 12.90
N GLU A 50 18.77 0.98 12.58
CA GLU A 50 19.83 1.76 13.20
C GLU A 50 20.06 3.12 12.55
N ASN A 51 19.44 3.38 11.41
CA ASN A 51 19.50 4.66 10.70
C ASN A 51 18.26 5.52 10.98
N SER A 52 18.46 6.84 10.87
CA SER A 52 17.37 7.80 10.77
C SER A 52 17.17 8.17 9.29
N TRP A 53 15.93 8.19 8.82
CA TRP A 53 15.57 8.40 7.42
C TRP A 53 14.88 9.74 7.27
N GLU A 54 15.59 10.73 6.77
CA GLU A 54 15.10 12.11 6.67
C GLU A 54 13.83 12.19 5.81
N GLN A 55 12.87 12.96 6.28
CA GLN A 55 11.58 13.11 5.60
C GLN A 55 11.73 13.59 4.15
N GLU A 56 12.62 14.55 3.88
CA GLU A 56 12.86 15.06 2.52
C GLU A 56 13.30 13.96 1.54
N GLY A 57 14.13 13.02 1.99
CA GLY A 57 14.53 11.87 1.18
C GLY A 57 13.35 10.95 0.87
N GLN A 58 12.51 10.68 1.86
CA GLN A 58 11.29 9.90 1.71
C GLN A 58 10.30 10.58 0.75
N GLU A 59 10.17 11.90 0.84
CA GLU A 59 9.31 12.70 -0.05
C GLU A 59 9.78 12.62 -1.51
N ARG A 60 11.08 12.82 -1.75
CA ARG A 60 11.64 12.71 -3.11
C ARG A 60 11.43 11.32 -3.69
N LEU A 61 11.74 10.28 -2.91
CA LEU A 61 11.59 8.88 -3.34
C LEU A 61 10.13 8.56 -3.68
N SER A 62 9.21 8.89 -2.79
CA SER A 62 7.76 8.66 -2.99
C SER A 62 7.22 9.41 -4.21
N GLN A 63 7.67 10.66 -4.43
CA GLN A 63 7.31 11.46 -5.59
C GLN A 63 7.73 10.77 -6.89
N ARG A 64 9.01 10.39 -6.99
CA ARG A 64 9.57 9.75 -8.18
C ARG A 64 8.91 8.41 -8.50
N VAL A 65 8.61 7.62 -7.47
CA VAL A 65 7.92 6.34 -7.64
C VAL A 65 6.47 6.58 -8.10
N SER A 66 5.74 7.51 -7.51
CA SER A 66 4.35 7.81 -7.89
C SER A 66 4.25 8.34 -9.33
N GLU A 67 5.17 9.20 -9.75
CA GLU A 67 5.28 9.65 -11.14
C GLU A 67 5.54 8.49 -12.11
N SER A 68 6.41 7.55 -11.71
CA SER A 68 6.73 6.37 -12.52
C SER A 68 5.58 5.38 -12.61
N ILE A 69 4.71 5.33 -11.63
CA ILE A 69 3.45 4.57 -11.64
C ILE A 69 2.43 5.21 -12.61
N GLY A 70 2.57 6.50 -12.87
CA GLY A 70 1.73 7.26 -13.79
C GLY A 70 0.73 8.19 -13.12
N PHE A 71 0.92 8.51 -11.83
CA PHE A 71 0.11 9.54 -11.18
C PHE A 71 0.42 10.92 -11.74
N ASP A 72 -0.61 11.58 -12.22
CA ASP A 72 -0.55 12.94 -12.75
C ASP A 72 -0.67 13.97 -11.61
N PHE A 73 0.43 14.62 -11.28
CA PHE A 73 0.46 15.66 -10.24
C PHE A 73 -0.12 17.02 -10.71
N ASP A 74 -0.39 17.20 -12.00
CA ASP A 74 -1.15 18.36 -12.50
C ASP A 74 -2.67 18.16 -12.28
N ALA A 75 -3.11 16.90 -12.21
CA ALA A 75 -4.48 16.50 -11.91
C ALA A 75 -4.64 15.96 -10.45
N GLY A 76 -3.67 16.22 -9.60
CA GLY A 76 -3.74 15.76 -8.22
C GLY A 76 -2.59 16.22 -7.36
N ARG A 77 -2.61 15.86 -6.07
CA ARG A 77 -1.54 16.23 -5.15
C ARG A 77 -1.38 15.24 -4.02
N ARG A 78 -0.20 15.27 -3.42
CA ARG A 78 0.15 14.55 -2.21
C ARG A 78 0.30 15.49 -1.02
N ASP A 79 -0.21 15.07 0.14
CA ASP A 79 -0.02 15.75 1.41
C ASP A 79 0.42 14.74 2.50
N ALA A 80 0.81 15.23 3.66
CA ALA A 80 1.08 14.39 4.82
C ALA A 80 -0.16 14.32 5.73
N SER A 81 -0.44 13.13 6.29
CA SER A 81 -1.50 12.95 7.28
C SER A 81 -1.15 11.83 8.26
N THR A 82 -1.85 11.79 9.39
CA THR A 82 -1.67 10.73 10.39
C THR A 82 -2.09 9.35 9.85
N HIS A 83 -3.14 9.33 9.02
CA HIS A 83 -3.64 8.12 8.37
C HIS A 83 -3.72 8.37 6.86
N PRO A 84 -2.95 7.62 6.05
CA PRO A 84 -3.02 7.74 4.60
C PRO A 84 -4.42 7.51 4.06
N PHE A 85 -4.77 8.23 3.02
CA PHE A 85 -6.02 8.04 2.28
C PHE A 85 -5.92 8.67 0.89
N CYS A 86 -6.74 8.19 -0.04
CA CYS A 86 -6.90 8.76 -1.37
C CYS A 86 -8.37 9.10 -1.61
N GLY A 87 -8.62 10.20 -2.32
CA GLY A 87 -9.93 10.63 -2.75
C GLY A 87 -9.86 11.89 -3.59
N GLY A 88 -10.99 12.27 -4.14
CA GLY A 88 -11.11 13.48 -4.94
C GLY A 88 -12.52 13.66 -5.51
N PRO A 89 -12.89 14.88 -5.91
CA PRO A 89 -14.23 15.15 -6.45
C PRO A 89 -14.40 14.59 -7.88
N ASN A 90 -13.32 14.52 -8.65
CA ASN A 90 -13.32 14.07 -10.05
C ASN A 90 -11.91 13.61 -10.49
N PRO A 91 -11.76 13.03 -11.70
CA PRO A 91 -10.47 12.53 -12.19
C PRO A 91 -9.36 13.59 -12.33
N ASP A 92 -9.70 14.85 -12.40
CA ASP A 92 -8.75 15.96 -12.55
C ASP A 92 -8.42 16.66 -11.22
N ASP A 93 -8.94 16.17 -10.10
CA ASP A 93 -8.59 16.62 -8.75
C ASP A 93 -8.55 15.42 -7.78
N VAL A 94 -7.53 14.60 -7.90
CA VAL A 94 -7.30 13.43 -7.04
C VAL A 94 -6.23 13.76 -6.02
N ARG A 95 -6.53 13.56 -4.75
CA ARG A 95 -5.65 13.87 -3.64
C ARG A 95 -5.40 12.65 -2.79
N TRP A 96 -4.14 12.42 -2.44
CA TRP A 96 -3.80 11.36 -1.51
C TRP A 96 -2.79 11.84 -0.47
N THR A 97 -2.74 11.12 0.64
CA THR A 97 -1.87 11.47 1.75
C THR A 97 -0.97 10.30 2.12
N THR A 98 0.17 10.59 2.73
CA THR A 98 1.05 9.59 3.29
C THR A 98 1.54 10.03 4.66
N ARG A 99 2.21 9.13 5.36
CA ARG A 99 2.83 9.40 6.65
C ARG A 99 4.33 9.12 6.56
N TYR A 100 5.13 10.03 7.07
CA TYR A 100 6.58 9.88 7.16
C TYR A 100 7.01 9.50 8.56
N SER A 101 8.04 8.69 8.66
CA SER A 101 8.69 8.31 9.91
C SER A 101 10.18 8.21 9.69
N GLU A 102 10.97 8.83 10.56
CA GLU A 102 12.43 8.72 10.53
C GLU A 102 12.94 7.31 10.84
N HIS A 103 12.07 6.44 11.37
CA HIS A 103 12.43 5.07 11.75
C HIS A 103 11.82 4.00 10.83
N ASP A 104 11.00 4.41 9.86
CA ASP A 104 10.33 3.49 8.92
C ASP A 104 10.21 4.13 7.53
N PRO A 105 11.25 4.05 6.70
CA PRO A 105 11.22 4.60 5.35
C PRO A 105 10.33 3.76 4.41
N PHE A 106 10.11 2.48 4.74
CA PHE A 106 9.27 1.61 3.94
C PHE A 106 7.79 1.95 4.08
N GLY A 107 7.34 2.28 5.30
CA GLY A 107 5.96 2.66 5.54
C GLY A 107 5.51 3.85 4.68
N SER A 108 6.36 4.86 4.52
CA SER A 108 6.04 6.02 3.67
C SER A 108 6.00 5.68 2.19
N LEU A 109 6.97 4.88 1.70
CA LEU A 109 7.03 4.50 0.29
C LEU A 109 5.86 3.59 -0.10
N TYR A 110 5.65 2.51 0.65
CA TYR A 110 4.59 1.54 0.32
C TYR A 110 3.19 2.11 0.56
N GLY A 111 3.02 2.96 1.58
CA GLY A 111 1.81 3.74 1.74
C GLY A 111 1.57 4.69 0.56
N SER A 112 2.60 5.37 0.08
CA SER A 112 2.50 6.20 -1.13
C SER A 112 2.15 5.40 -2.38
N MET A 113 2.75 4.22 -2.57
CA MET A 113 2.43 3.34 -3.70
C MET A 113 0.99 2.85 -3.66
N HIS A 114 0.50 2.52 -2.46
CA HIS A 114 -0.87 2.12 -2.22
C HIS A 114 -1.85 3.24 -2.62
N GLU A 115 -1.66 4.45 -2.06
CA GLU A 115 -2.52 5.59 -2.38
C GLU A 115 -2.39 6.03 -3.85
N THR A 116 -1.18 5.90 -4.42
CA THR A 116 -0.97 6.11 -5.86
C THR A 116 -1.77 5.12 -6.71
N GLY A 117 -1.87 3.86 -6.28
CA GLY A 117 -2.70 2.86 -6.94
C GLY A 117 -4.18 3.24 -6.97
N HIS A 118 -4.70 3.72 -5.85
CA HIS A 118 -6.04 4.32 -5.80
C HIS A 118 -6.13 5.56 -6.68
N GLY A 119 -5.12 6.43 -6.62
CA GLY A 119 -5.10 7.69 -7.35
C GLY A 119 -5.08 7.52 -8.86
N THR A 120 -4.26 6.63 -9.39
CA THR A 120 -4.21 6.35 -10.82
C THR A 120 -5.50 5.70 -11.33
N TYR A 121 -6.17 4.88 -10.49
CA TYR A 121 -7.49 4.35 -10.81
C TYR A 121 -8.53 5.48 -10.91
N GLU A 122 -8.55 6.42 -9.96
CA GLU A 122 -9.44 7.57 -9.97
C GLU A 122 -9.16 8.50 -11.17
N GLN A 123 -7.90 8.81 -11.46
CA GLN A 123 -7.50 9.61 -12.62
C GLN A 123 -7.80 8.94 -13.96
N GLY A 124 -7.85 7.61 -13.99
CA GLY A 124 -8.18 6.81 -15.17
C GLY A 124 -9.67 6.70 -15.47
N ARG A 125 -10.56 7.21 -14.62
CA ARG A 125 -12.01 7.17 -14.88
C ARG A 125 -12.41 7.99 -16.12
N PRO A 126 -13.47 7.58 -16.84
CA PRO A 126 -13.90 8.27 -18.06
C PRO A 126 -14.48 9.66 -17.75
N ARG A 127 -13.80 10.69 -18.23
CA ARG A 127 -14.18 12.10 -17.96
C ARG A 127 -15.54 12.47 -18.56
N GLU A 128 -15.93 11.86 -19.66
CA GLU A 128 -17.23 12.07 -20.31
C GLU A 128 -18.40 11.56 -19.46
N LEU A 129 -18.13 10.69 -18.49
CA LEU A 129 -19.13 10.18 -17.55
C LEU A 129 -18.99 10.80 -16.15
N ASP A 130 -18.17 11.83 -16.01
CA ASP A 130 -17.97 12.48 -14.71
C ASP A 130 -19.32 13.01 -14.19
N PHE A 131 -19.49 12.93 -12.87
CA PHE A 131 -20.76 13.21 -12.17
C PHE A 131 -21.93 12.28 -12.49
N GLN A 132 -21.72 11.24 -13.33
CA GLN A 132 -22.74 10.21 -13.59
C GLN A 132 -22.43 8.95 -12.78
N PRO A 133 -23.46 8.19 -12.36
CA PRO A 133 -23.24 6.92 -11.65
C PRO A 133 -22.34 5.93 -12.41
N ALA A 134 -22.45 5.89 -13.74
CA ALA A 134 -21.67 5.01 -14.61
C ALA A 134 -20.17 5.39 -14.70
N GLY A 135 -19.82 6.62 -14.36
CA GLY A 135 -18.43 7.09 -14.32
C GLY A 135 -17.75 6.95 -12.96
N LYS A 136 -18.46 6.45 -11.94
CA LYS A 136 -17.88 6.23 -10.62
C LYS A 136 -17.00 4.98 -10.58
N ALA A 137 -16.10 4.92 -9.61
CA ALA A 137 -15.33 3.73 -9.29
C ALA A 137 -16.25 2.52 -9.05
N ASN A 138 -15.83 1.35 -9.53
CA ASN A 138 -16.65 0.14 -9.48
C ASN A 138 -16.31 -0.71 -8.24
N GLY A 139 -16.96 -0.40 -7.13
CA GLY A 139 -16.82 -1.17 -5.89
C GLY A 139 -15.46 -1.00 -5.18
N LEU A 140 -15.45 -1.34 -3.89
CA LEU A 140 -14.23 -1.26 -3.09
C LEU A 140 -13.21 -2.36 -3.44
N GLY A 141 -13.67 -3.53 -3.85
CA GLY A 141 -12.79 -4.66 -4.18
C GLY A 141 -11.89 -4.35 -5.37
N VAL A 142 -12.44 -3.76 -6.44
CA VAL A 142 -11.66 -3.34 -7.62
C VAL A 142 -10.72 -2.19 -7.26
N HIS A 143 -11.20 -1.22 -6.51
CA HIS A 143 -10.41 -0.05 -6.08
C HIS A 143 -9.20 -0.47 -5.23
N GLU A 144 -9.42 -1.34 -4.25
CA GLU A 144 -8.35 -1.89 -3.40
C GLU A 144 -7.40 -2.82 -4.17
N SER A 145 -7.88 -3.50 -5.21
CA SER A 145 -7.02 -4.33 -6.04
C SER A 145 -5.92 -3.54 -6.75
N GLN A 146 -6.21 -2.27 -7.12
CA GLN A 146 -5.24 -1.38 -7.76
C GLN A 146 -4.16 -0.93 -6.77
N SER A 147 -4.53 -0.59 -5.55
CA SER A 147 -3.58 -0.23 -4.49
C SER A 147 -2.69 -1.42 -4.13
N ARG A 148 -3.28 -2.61 -3.95
CA ARG A 148 -2.55 -3.83 -3.61
C ARG A 148 -1.67 -4.35 -4.74
N LEU A 149 -2.03 -4.12 -6.00
CA LEU A 149 -1.16 -4.41 -7.13
C LEU A 149 0.18 -3.68 -6.97
N TRP A 150 0.14 -2.38 -6.73
CA TRP A 150 1.35 -1.57 -6.61
C TRP A 150 2.10 -1.79 -5.30
N GLU A 151 1.41 -1.78 -4.16
CA GLU A 151 2.03 -1.97 -2.85
C GLU A 151 2.63 -3.37 -2.67
N ASN A 152 1.85 -4.41 -2.95
CA ASN A 152 2.23 -5.77 -2.58
C ASN A 152 2.79 -6.59 -3.73
N GLN A 153 2.13 -6.62 -4.90
CA GLN A 153 2.54 -7.52 -5.97
C GLN A 153 3.76 -6.98 -6.72
N ILE A 154 3.76 -5.70 -7.06
CA ILE A 154 4.88 -5.06 -7.74
C ILE A 154 5.93 -4.59 -6.73
N GLY A 155 5.53 -3.76 -5.77
CA GLY A 155 6.45 -3.07 -4.88
C GLY A 155 7.33 -3.97 -4.02
N ARG A 156 6.85 -5.16 -3.67
CA ARG A 156 7.62 -6.13 -2.88
C ARG A 156 8.32 -7.19 -3.72
N SER A 157 8.36 -7.03 -5.04
CA SER A 157 9.11 -7.91 -5.94
C SER A 157 10.61 -7.56 -5.97
N LEU A 158 11.44 -8.54 -6.31
CA LEU A 158 12.87 -8.31 -6.48
C LEU A 158 13.14 -7.37 -7.67
N GLU A 159 12.35 -7.49 -8.73
CA GLU A 159 12.42 -6.65 -9.92
C GLU A 159 12.19 -5.18 -9.60
N PHE A 160 11.19 -4.89 -8.78
CA PHE A 160 10.95 -3.53 -8.30
C PHE A 160 12.09 -3.02 -7.42
N CYS A 161 12.67 -3.87 -6.57
CA CYS A 161 13.84 -3.50 -5.76
C CYS A 161 15.05 -3.17 -6.65
N HIS A 162 15.29 -3.93 -7.71
CA HIS A 162 16.31 -3.60 -8.70
C HIS A 162 16.06 -2.26 -9.38
N TRP A 163 14.82 -2.02 -9.81
CA TRP A 163 14.44 -0.78 -10.48
C TRP A 163 14.51 0.43 -9.53
N SER A 164 14.07 0.30 -8.30
CA SER A 164 13.99 1.40 -7.35
C SER A 164 15.31 1.68 -6.61
N LEU A 165 16.25 0.74 -6.58
CA LEU A 165 17.52 0.91 -5.88
C LEU A 165 18.30 2.18 -6.24
N PRO A 166 18.42 2.58 -7.53
CA PRO A 166 19.04 3.85 -7.87
C PRO A 166 18.32 5.06 -7.25
N LEU A 167 17.00 5.03 -7.17
CA LEU A 167 16.20 6.10 -6.55
C LEU A 167 16.42 6.16 -5.04
N TRP A 168 16.55 5.00 -4.37
CA TRP A 168 16.91 4.91 -2.99
C TRP A 168 18.31 5.48 -2.72
N LYS A 169 19.30 5.17 -3.58
CA LYS A 169 20.67 5.69 -3.49
C LYS A 169 20.73 7.20 -3.76
N GLU A 170 19.88 7.72 -4.63
CA GLU A 170 19.75 9.17 -4.85
C GLU A 170 19.13 9.87 -3.62
N ALA A 171 18.11 9.27 -3.02
CA ALA A 171 17.42 9.84 -1.86
C ALA A 171 18.25 9.78 -0.58
N PHE A 172 19.05 8.70 -0.39
CA PHE A 172 19.80 8.40 0.82
C PHE A 172 21.21 7.87 0.49
N PRO A 173 22.09 8.67 -0.12
CA PRO A 173 23.34 8.19 -0.71
C PRO A 173 24.28 7.51 0.32
N GLU A 174 24.38 8.04 1.53
CA GLU A 174 25.26 7.48 2.55
C GLU A 174 24.73 6.15 3.12
N LYS A 175 23.42 6.08 3.36
CA LYS A 175 22.76 4.93 4.00
C LYS A 175 22.56 3.75 3.05
N MET A 176 22.46 4.04 1.76
CA MET A 176 22.22 3.03 0.72
C MET A 176 23.47 2.64 -0.06
N GLN A 177 24.66 3.14 0.33
CA GLN A 177 25.90 2.91 -0.41
C GLN A 177 26.18 1.43 -0.64
N ASP A 178 26.15 0.65 0.44
CA ASP A 178 26.51 -0.77 0.45
C ASP A 178 25.27 -1.70 0.29
N ILE A 179 24.09 -1.12 0.10
CA ILE A 179 22.87 -1.90 -0.06
C ILE A 179 22.67 -2.29 -1.52
N ASP A 180 22.42 -3.56 -1.76
CA ASP A 180 22.03 -4.11 -3.03
C ASP A 180 20.51 -4.40 -3.10
N ALA A 181 20.05 -4.80 -4.28
CA ALA A 181 18.62 -5.04 -4.50
C ALA A 181 18.08 -6.26 -3.73
N GLU A 182 18.92 -7.26 -3.49
CA GLU A 182 18.52 -8.45 -2.73
C GLU A 182 18.40 -8.13 -1.22
N MET A 183 19.32 -7.35 -0.69
CA MET A 183 19.23 -6.84 0.69
C MET A 183 17.96 -5.99 0.87
N LEU A 184 17.70 -5.08 -0.06
CA LEU A 184 16.49 -4.27 -0.06
C LEU A 184 15.23 -5.14 -0.14
N TRP A 185 15.19 -6.10 -1.07
CA TRP A 185 14.08 -7.03 -1.22
C TRP A 185 13.82 -7.87 0.03
N ARG A 186 14.86 -8.36 0.68
CA ARG A 186 14.73 -9.09 1.94
C ARG A 186 14.18 -8.21 3.05
N ALA A 187 14.63 -6.97 3.15
CA ALA A 187 14.19 -6.04 4.18
C ALA A 187 12.71 -5.64 4.03
N VAL A 188 12.26 -5.32 2.81
CA VAL A 188 10.87 -4.91 2.57
C VAL A 188 9.86 -6.06 2.72
N ASN A 189 10.33 -7.30 2.73
CA ASN A 189 9.50 -8.49 2.91
C ASN A 189 9.56 -9.06 4.35
N VAL A 190 10.19 -8.37 5.29
CA VAL A 190 10.08 -8.74 6.71
C VAL A 190 8.66 -8.44 7.18
N VAL A 191 8.01 -9.46 7.74
CA VAL A 191 6.67 -9.35 8.30
C VAL A 191 6.77 -9.52 9.81
N GLU A 192 6.28 -8.52 10.54
CA GLU A 192 6.20 -8.54 11.99
C GLU A 192 4.76 -8.35 12.45
N PRO A 193 4.39 -8.96 13.57
CA PRO A 193 3.09 -8.68 14.19
C PRO A 193 2.99 -7.20 14.56
N SER A 194 1.94 -6.54 14.10
CA SER A 194 1.66 -5.16 14.45
C SER A 194 0.20 -4.97 14.85
N LEU A 195 -0.10 -3.85 15.48
CA LEU A 195 -1.47 -3.48 15.84
C LEU A 195 -2.32 -3.10 14.63
N ILE A 196 -1.66 -2.84 13.48
CA ILE A 196 -2.31 -2.49 12.22
C ILE A 196 -1.88 -3.55 11.20
N LEU A 197 -2.81 -4.39 10.78
CA LEU A 197 -2.57 -5.47 9.81
C LEU A 197 -2.37 -4.97 8.38
N SER A 198 -2.89 -3.81 8.10
CA SER A 198 -2.68 -3.10 6.85
C SER A 198 -2.28 -1.69 7.17
N LEU A 199 -1.35 -1.16 6.43
CA LEU A 199 -0.94 0.22 6.58
C LEU A 199 -2.10 1.19 6.49
N ILE A 200 -3.20 0.76 5.91
CA ILE A 200 -4.16 1.73 5.47
C ILE A 200 -5.56 1.47 5.96
N HIS A 201 -5.96 0.22 6.11
CA HIS A 201 -7.35 0.03 6.14
C HIS A 201 -7.94 -0.75 7.17
N ILE A 202 -7.22 -1.52 7.83
CA ILE A 202 -7.84 -2.38 8.79
C ILE A 202 -7.31 -1.95 10.12
N SER A 203 -7.88 -0.87 10.60
CA SER A 203 -8.08 -0.80 12.02
C SER A 203 -8.75 -2.11 12.41
N GLU A 204 -8.06 -2.97 13.16
CA GLU A 204 -8.75 -4.04 13.85
C GLU A 204 -10.03 -3.46 14.46
N PRO A 205 -11.16 -4.16 14.37
CA PRO A 205 -12.32 -3.76 15.12
C PRO A 205 -11.84 -3.68 16.56
N THR A 206 -11.81 -2.47 17.09
CA THR A 206 -11.41 -2.19 18.45
C THR A 206 -12.15 -3.18 19.32
N ARG A 207 -11.43 -4.13 19.89
CA ARG A 207 -12.00 -4.97 20.95
C ARG A 207 -12.44 -3.99 22.03
N ARG A 208 -13.73 -3.75 22.10
CA ARG A 208 -14.28 -3.01 23.24
C ARG A 208 -13.81 -3.76 24.48
N PRO A 209 -13.14 -3.09 25.41
CA PRO A 209 -12.86 -3.72 26.69
C PRO A 209 -14.19 -4.17 27.28
N LYS A 210 -14.23 -5.39 27.76
CA LYS A 210 -15.37 -5.93 28.53
C LYS A 210 -15.48 -5.18 29.85
#